data_b3bd615207da04e70bd4a20b1e218e4f
#
_entry.id   b3bd615207da04e70bd4a20b1e218e4f
#
_cell.length_a   1.000
_cell.length_b   1.000
_cell.length_c   1.000
_cell.angle_alpha   90.00
_cell.angle_beta   90.00
_cell.angle_gamma   90.00
#
_symmetry.space_group_name_H-M   'P 1'
#
loop_
_entity.id
_entity.type
_entity.pdbx_description
1 polymer ?
#
loop_
_entity_poly.entity_id
_entity_poly.type
_entity_poly.pdbx_seq_one_letter_code
_entity_poly.pdbx_strand_id
1 'polypeptide(L)'
;MILENIHCLLQFDDRGNLLALVSKSSGRNYIVKDGCSLFRLTMTEIIENRVMPGTLALTGDMAEQIDFIQQSQCLEIDYRNLDGMPVTVKCTIGFMDEEIHWNILIENKTRFAVSEIEYPVLLFKPYLGLNAESERILLPKMDGILLGNPELHPWEDTNAEIVAERYWYPGEGKQKPNNLAVQMTAYYDEKEGILIYAADTDGYPKKMGPIYYKNKFIDLSPVHLRPEIPKMDFSLEYTIVTRFFKGDWKQAAQIYKKFAETAPWCNKTISEREDIPDWIKKGAFFLSFRLRYQNKGEAYLDYVPDYIEKWKKILDIPIVAMMCGWEKIGEWAGPDYFPPFGGERRFRNMCGRLMRNGEIPFTFGLSGLKIIIRRHRTKTKDQPQL
;
A
#
# COMPACT_ATOMS: atom_id res chain seq x y z
N MET A 1 17.16 -27.70 4.32
CA MET A 1 16.91 -27.60 2.85
C MET A 1 17.55 -26.33 2.31
N ILE A 2 18.15 -26.39 1.12
CA ILE A 2 18.74 -25.20 0.46
C ILE A 2 18.15 -25.06 -0.94
N LEU A 3 17.70 -23.87 -1.28
CA LEU A 3 17.28 -23.46 -2.62
C LEU A 3 18.17 -22.29 -3.05
N GLU A 4 18.90 -22.43 -4.15
CA GLU A 4 19.85 -21.41 -4.58
C GLU A 4 19.96 -21.26 -6.10
N ASN A 5 20.33 -20.07 -6.54
CA ASN A 5 20.74 -19.77 -7.91
C ASN A 5 22.05 -18.96 -7.91
N ILE A 6 22.43 -18.36 -9.03
CA ILE A 6 23.66 -17.54 -9.13
C ILE A 6 23.57 -16.23 -8.34
N HIS A 7 22.38 -15.75 -7.97
CA HIS A 7 22.13 -14.47 -7.33
C HIS A 7 21.91 -14.57 -5.83
N CYS A 8 21.23 -15.62 -5.38
CA CYS A 8 20.83 -15.74 -3.98
C CYS A 8 20.75 -17.18 -3.49
N LEU A 9 20.68 -17.32 -2.14
CA LEU A 9 20.50 -18.56 -1.44
C LEU A 9 19.42 -18.39 -0.37
N LEU A 10 18.49 -19.34 -0.33
CA LEU A 10 17.54 -19.52 0.75
C LEU A 10 17.87 -20.81 1.49
N GLN A 11 17.82 -20.76 2.81
CA GLN A 11 18.01 -21.93 3.65
C GLN A 11 16.82 -22.12 4.57
N PHE A 12 16.33 -23.34 4.65
CA PHE A 12 15.21 -23.74 5.50
C PHE A 12 15.64 -24.86 6.43
N ASP A 13 15.06 -24.91 7.63
CA ASP A 13 15.19 -26.03 8.54
C ASP A 13 14.24 -27.19 8.17
N ASP A 14 14.19 -28.24 9.02
CA ASP A 14 13.31 -29.40 8.85
C ASP A 14 11.84 -29.10 9.19
N ARG A 15 11.56 -27.96 9.81
CA ARG A 15 10.21 -27.41 10.05
C ARG A 15 9.76 -26.44 8.98
N GLY A 16 10.57 -26.21 7.93
CA GLY A 16 10.28 -25.27 6.85
C GLY A 16 10.42 -23.80 7.24
N ASN A 17 11.09 -23.50 8.36
CA ASN A 17 11.39 -22.13 8.75
C ASN A 17 12.50 -21.56 7.86
N LEU A 18 12.36 -20.32 7.45
CA LEU A 18 13.38 -19.61 6.70
C LEU A 18 14.51 -19.15 7.64
N LEU A 19 15.67 -19.83 7.54
CA LEU A 19 16.87 -19.54 8.35
C LEU A 19 17.78 -18.49 7.71
N ALA A 20 17.81 -18.45 6.38
CA ALA A 20 18.65 -17.49 5.66
C ALA A 20 18.04 -17.08 4.33
N LEU A 21 18.23 -15.81 4.01
CA LEU A 21 17.98 -15.19 2.70
C LEU A 21 19.23 -14.38 2.37
N VAL A 22 20.11 -14.98 1.58
CA VAL A 22 21.46 -14.47 1.33
C VAL A 22 21.58 -13.90 -0.08
N SER A 23 22.04 -12.67 -0.19
CA SER A 23 22.54 -12.14 -1.45
C SER A 23 23.95 -12.68 -1.73
N LYS A 24 24.15 -13.36 -2.85
CA LYS A 24 25.47 -13.88 -3.23
C LYS A 24 26.42 -12.76 -3.70
N SER A 25 25.89 -11.61 -4.09
CA SER A 25 26.70 -10.47 -4.52
C SER A 25 27.45 -9.82 -3.34
N SER A 26 26.86 -9.81 -2.16
CA SER A 26 27.43 -9.21 -0.95
C SER A 26 27.81 -10.23 0.13
N GLY A 27 27.31 -11.46 0.04
CA GLY A 27 27.39 -12.47 1.10
C GLY A 27 26.51 -12.18 2.31
N ARG A 28 25.64 -11.17 2.22
CA ARG A 28 24.79 -10.72 3.34
C ARG A 28 23.58 -11.64 3.52
N ASN A 29 23.39 -12.15 4.74
CA ASN A 29 22.12 -12.74 5.15
C ASN A 29 21.23 -11.69 5.80
N TYR A 30 20.04 -11.51 5.25
CA TYR A 30 19.05 -10.53 5.69
C TYR A 30 18.19 -11.01 6.86
N ILE A 31 17.95 -12.34 6.98
CA ILE A 31 17.05 -12.93 7.98
C ILE A 31 17.71 -12.95 9.37
N VAL A 32 16.91 -12.79 10.41
CA VAL A 32 17.33 -12.92 11.81
C VAL A 32 17.95 -14.29 12.12
N LYS A 33 18.77 -14.32 13.16
CA LYS A 33 19.59 -15.51 13.47
C LYS A 33 18.76 -16.78 13.74
N ASP A 34 17.61 -16.61 14.41
CA ASP A 34 16.76 -17.75 14.82
C ASP A 34 15.80 -18.18 13.71
N GLY A 35 15.84 -17.51 12.56
CA GLY A 35 14.93 -17.79 11.46
C GLY A 35 13.50 -17.30 11.72
N CYS A 36 12.58 -17.67 10.82
CA CYS A 36 11.15 -17.34 10.96
C CYS A 36 10.30 -18.40 10.25
N SER A 37 9.11 -18.68 10.79
CA SER A 37 8.10 -19.47 10.09
C SER A 37 7.74 -18.80 8.77
N LEU A 38 7.48 -19.60 7.71
CA LEU A 38 7.20 -19.03 6.38
C LEU A 38 5.89 -18.26 6.30
N PHE A 39 4.92 -18.64 7.12
CA PHE A 39 3.62 -18.01 7.14
C PHE A 39 3.06 -17.86 8.56
N ARG A 40 2.11 -16.93 8.70
CA ARG A 40 1.24 -16.81 9.86
C ARG A 40 -0.19 -16.60 9.38
N LEU A 41 -1.11 -17.48 9.80
CA LEU A 41 -2.53 -17.36 9.52
C LEU A 41 -3.21 -16.80 10.75
N THR A 42 -4.07 -15.78 10.55
CA THR A 42 -5.02 -15.34 11.55
C THR A 42 -6.38 -15.91 11.19
N MET A 43 -6.98 -16.67 12.10
CA MET A 43 -8.27 -17.29 11.90
C MET A 43 -9.28 -16.78 12.93
N THR A 44 -10.51 -16.55 12.49
CA THR A 44 -11.62 -16.05 13.30
C THR A 44 -12.77 -17.03 13.30
N GLU A 45 -13.41 -17.20 14.44
CA GLU A 45 -14.65 -18.01 14.53
C GLU A 45 -15.84 -17.15 14.08
N ILE A 46 -16.71 -17.74 13.24
CA ILE A 46 -17.93 -17.08 12.78
C ILE A 46 -19.12 -17.92 13.21
N ILE A 47 -19.97 -17.32 14.04
CA ILE A 47 -21.21 -17.94 14.53
C ILE A 47 -22.37 -17.05 14.11
N GLU A 48 -23.39 -17.63 13.46
CA GLU A 48 -24.60 -16.91 13.01
C GLU A 48 -24.30 -15.61 12.23
N ASN A 49 -23.30 -15.67 11.32
CA ASN A 49 -22.80 -14.52 10.54
C ASN A 49 -22.21 -13.38 11.38
N ARG A 50 -21.78 -13.66 12.60
CA ARG A 50 -21.06 -12.70 13.46
C ARG A 50 -19.65 -13.19 13.69
N VAL A 51 -18.70 -12.27 13.50
CA VAL A 51 -17.30 -12.48 13.88
C VAL A 51 -17.23 -12.53 15.40
N MET A 52 -16.73 -13.64 15.93
CA MET A 52 -16.56 -13.81 17.36
C MET A 52 -15.30 -13.10 17.86
N PRO A 53 -15.31 -12.54 19.09
CA PRO A 53 -14.11 -12.01 19.69
C PRO A 53 -13.06 -13.12 19.88
N GLY A 54 -11.83 -12.84 19.48
CA GLY A 54 -10.72 -13.76 19.60
C GLY A 54 -10.27 -14.27 18.23
N THR A 55 -8.97 -14.40 18.11
CA THR A 55 -8.29 -14.89 16.91
C THR A 55 -7.41 -16.07 17.30
N LEU A 56 -7.32 -17.02 16.40
CA LEU A 56 -6.37 -18.12 16.48
C LEU A 56 -5.24 -17.84 15.49
N ALA A 57 -4.00 -17.92 15.94
CA ALA A 57 -2.84 -17.78 15.07
C ALA A 57 -2.24 -19.15 14.79
N LEU A 58 -2.04 -19.52 13.52
CA LEU A 58 -1.39 -20.73 13.09
C LEU A 58 -0.12 -20.40 12.30
N THR A 59 0.94 -21.16 12.56
CA THR A 59 2.24 -21.04 11.88
C THR A 59 2.71 -22.40 11.39
N GLY A 60 3.74 -22.44 10.55
CA GLY A 60 4.32 -23.67 10.03
C GLY A 60 4.86 -24.60 11.13
N ASP A 61 5.34 -24.02 12.24
CA ASP A 61 5.84 -24.81 13.39
C ASP A 61 4.77 -25.69 14.05
N MET A 62 3.49 -25.37 13.85
CA MET A 62 2.36 -26.11 14.40
C MET A 62 1.92 -27.29 13.53
N ALA A 63 2.55 -27.50 12.37
CA ALA A 63 2.19 -28.62 11.49
C ALA A 63 2.61 -29.96 12.08
N GLU A 64 1.72 -30.95 12.02
CA GLU A 64 2.02 -32.32 12.42
C GLU A 64 2.91 -33.05 11.39
N GLN A 65 2.73 -32.74 10.11
CA GLN A 65 3.50 -33.28 9.00
C GLN A 65 3.98 -32.18 8.08
N ILE A 66 5.23 -32.28 7.64
CA ILE A 66 5.84 -31.32 6.69
C ILE A 66 6.57 -32.14 5.62
N ASP A 67 6.21 -31.90 4.37
CA ASP A 67 6.82 -32.55 3.21
C ASP A 67 7.50 -31.50 2.32
N PHE A 68 8.69 -31.83 1.82
CA PHE A 68 9.46 -30.96 0.93
C PHE A 68 9.58 -31.60 -0.45
N ILE A 69 9.26 -30.86 -1.49
CA ILE A 69 9.42 -31.24 -2.88
C ILE A 69 10.29 -30.21 -3.57
N GLN A 70 11.52 -30.59 -3.91
CA GLN A 70 12.45 -29.71 -4.60
C GLN A 70 12.62 -30.13 -6.04
N GLN A 71 12.40 -29.20 -6.97
CA GLN A 71 12.56 -29.39 -8.41
C GLN A 71 13.37 -28.22 -9.00
N SER A 72 14.62 -28.50 -9.41
CA SER A 72 15.49 -27.49 -10.03
C SER A 72 15.54 -26.16 -9.24
N GLN A 73 14.80 -25.16 -9.69
CA GLN A 73 14.76 -23.79 -9.13
C GLN A 73 13.47 -23.50 -8.34
N CYS A 74 12.77 -24.53 -7.92
CA CYS A 74 11.52 -24.42 -7.19
C CYS A 74 11.52 -25.34 -5.98
N LEU A 75 11.03 -24.86 -4.85
CA LEU A 75 10.79 -25.60 -3.63
C LEU A 75 9.31 -25.48 -3.26
N GLU A 76 8.66 -26.60 -3.05
CA GLU A 76 7.32 -26.70 -2.48
C GLU A 76 7.41 -27.29 -1.09
N ILE A 77 6.72 -26.68 -0.12
CA ILE A 77 6.65 -27.15 1.26
C ILE A 77 5.18 -27.29 1.63
N ASP A 78 4.77 -28.53 1.94
CA ASP A 78 3.43 -28.88 2.37
C ASP A 78 3.39 -29.03 3.89
N TYR A 79 2.58 -28.23 4.56
CA TYR A 79 2.31 -28.29 5.99
C TYR A 79 0.90 -28.82 6.21
N ARG A 80 0.76 -29.90 6.98
CA ARG A 80 -0.54 -30.56 7.21
C ARG A 80 -0.91 -30.65 8.66
N ASN A 81 -2.21 -30.56 8.94
CA ASN A 81 -2.79 -30.63 10.28
C ASN A 81 -2.14 -29.63 11.25
N LEU A 82 -2.40 -28.35 11.03
CA LEU A 82 -1.85 -27.28 11.88
C LEU A 82 -2.56 -27.26 13.22
N ASP A 83 -1.82 -27.47 14.31
CA ASP A 83 -2.34 -27.54 15.68
C ASP A 83 -3.51 -28.54 15.82
N GLY A 84 -3.37 -29.72 15.19
CA GLY A 84 -4.41 -30.76 15.18
C GLY A 84 -5.65 -30.43 14.36
N MET A 85 -5.67 -29.30 13.65
CA MET A 85 -6.79 -28.90 12.81
C MET A 85 -6.60 -29.31 11.36
N PRO A 86 -7.68 -29.63 10.62
CA PRO A 86 -7.62 -29.99 9.20
C PRO A 86 -7.38 -28.74 8.32
N VAL A 87 -6.23 -28.12 8.51
CA VAL A 87 -5.71 -27.02 7.70
C VAL A 87 -4.43 -27.50 7.02
N THR A 88 -4.38 -27.38 5.71
CA THR A 88 -3.18 -27.67 4.92
C THR A 88 -2.69 -26.36 4.26
N VAL A 89 -1.39 -26.13 4.34
CA VAL A 89 -0.75 -24.97 3.72
C VAL A 89 0.35 -25.45 2.79
N LYS A 90 0.31 -25.04 1.55
CA LYS A 90 1.34 -25.29 0.55
C LYS A 90 2.03 -23.99 0.20
N CYS A 91 3.32 -23.89 0.50
CA CYS A 91 4.17 -22.77 0.13
C CYS A 91 5.01 -23.15 -1.08
N THR A 92 4.97 -22.35 -2.13
CA THR A 92 5.78 -22.53 -3.34
C THR A 92 6.76 -21.38 -3.48
N ILE A 93 8.06 -21.70 -3.53
CA ILE A 93 9.14 -20.73 -3.65
C ILE A 93 9.94 -21.05 -4.91
N GLY A 94 10.08 -20.13 -5.82
CA GLY A 94 10.80 -20.34 -7.08
C GLY A 94 11.65 -19.15 -7.48
N PHE A 95 12.62 -19.40 -8.36
CA PHE A 95 13.42 -18.35 -8.97
C PHE A 95 12.96 -18.08 -10.40
N MET A 96 12.88 -16.78 -10.72
CA MET A 96 12.74 -16.28 -12.07
C MET A 96 13.76 -15.16 -12.28
N ASP A 97 14.81 -15.45 -13.05
CA ASP A 97 15.97 -14.54 -13.20
C ASP A 97 16.59 -14.15 -11.85
N GLU A 98 16.55 -12.86 -11.50
CA GLU A 98 17.07 -12.30 -10.25
C GLU A 98 16.01 -12.21 -9.15
N GLU A 99 14.81 -12.71 -9.42
CA GLU A 99 13.65 -12.58 -8.54
C GLU A 99 13.35 -13.91 -7.82
N ILE A 100 12.88 -13.80 -6.58
CA ILE A 100 12.34 -14.90 -5.80
C ILE A 100 10.83 -14.73 -5.77
N HIS A 101 10.11 -15.70 -6.25
CA HIS A 101 8.66 -15.73 -6.35
C HIS A 101 8.06 -16.57 -5.24
N TRP A 102 7.09 -16.02 -4.53
CA TRP A 102 6.43 -16.63 -3.38
C TRP A 102 4.94 -16.77 -3.63
N ASN A 103 4.43 -18.00 -3.52
CA ASN A 103 3.00 -18.31 -3.66
C ASN A 103 2.54 -19.21 -2.52
N ILE A 104 1.30 -19.08 -2.10
CA ILE A 104 0.71 -19.88 -1.03
C ILE A 104 -0.69 -20.35 -1.42
N LEU A 105 -0.99 -21.61 -1.05
CA LEU A 105 -2.31 -22.19 -1.13
C LEU A 105 -2.69 -22.73 0.25
N ILE A 106 -3.93 -22.51 0.66
CA ILE A 106 -4.45 -22.95 1.95
C ILE A 106 -5.74 -23.72 1.70
N GLU A 107 -5.81 -24.95 2.17
CA GLU A 107 -7.04 -25.72 2.27
C GLU A 107 -7.55 -25.65 3.71
N ASN A 108 -8.72 -25.07 3.91
CA ASN A 108 -9.33 -24.88 5.21
C ASN A 108 -10.62 -25.67 5.34
N LYS A 109 -10.59 -26.76 6.10
CA LYS A 109 -11.78 -27.58 6.38
C LYS A 109 -12.36 -27.36 7.78
N THR A 110 -11.89 -26.32 8.47
CA THR A 110 -12.33 -25.98 9.83
C THR A 110 -13.59 -25.10 9.79
N ARG A 111 -14.20 -24.91 10.97
CA ARG A 111 -15.30 -23.94 11.16
C ARG A 111 -14.82 -22.47 11.22
N PHE A 112 -13.52 -22.25 11.31
CA PHE A 112 -12.94 -20.92 11.36
C PHE A 112 -12.76 -20.34 9.94
N ALA A 113 -12.83 -19.03 9.82
CA ALA A 113 -12.47 -18.31 8.60
C ALA A 113 -11.03 -17.82 8.68
N VAL A 114 -10.30 -17.90 7.60
CA VAL A 114 -8.99 -17.25 7.47
C VAL A 114 -9.23 -15.79 7.18
N SER A 115 -8.83 -14.89 8.09
CA SER A 115 -9.02 -13.44 7.97
C SER A 115 -7.78 -12.72 7.44
N GLU A 116 -6.61 -13.11 7.91
CA GLU A 116 -5.33 -12.54 7.48
C GLU A 116 -4.30 -13.65 7.23
N ILE A 117 -3.49 -13.45 6.19
CA ILE A 117 -2.39 -14.34 5.84
C ILE A 117 -1.12 -13.49 5.72
N GLU A 118 -0.19 -13.63 6.64
CA GLU A 118 1.17 -13.11 6.47
C GLU A 118 1.99 -14.11 5.68
N TYR A 119 2.41 -13.74 4.47
CA TYR A 119 3.23 -14.60 3.62
C TYR A 119 3.90 -13.81 2.48
N PRO A 120 5.19 -14.07 2.17
CA PRO A 120 6.12 -14.77 3.05
C PRO A 120 6.38 -13.97 4.32
N VAL A 121 6.59 -14.64 5.44
CA VAL A 121 7.08 -13.98 6.65
C VAL A 121 8.55 -13.67 6.49
N LEU A 122 8.91 -12.41 6.60
CA LEU A 122 10.25 -11.88 6.37
C LEU A 122 10.69 -11.03 7.57
N LEU A 123 11.36 -11.66 8.51
CA LEU A 123 11.92 -11.03 9.70
C LEU A 123 13.39 -10.66 9.46
N PHE A 124 13.63 -9.39 9.20
CA PHE A 124 14.96 -8.89 8.89
C PHE A 124 15.73 -8.50 10.15
N LYS A 125 17.04 -8.65 10.09
CA LYS A 125 17.94 -8.09 11.09
C LYS A 125 17.69 -6.60 11.25
N PRO A 126 17.77 -6.06 12.49
CA PRO A 126 17.60 -4.63 12.72
C PRO A 126 18.73 -3.79 12.13
N TYR A 127 19.84 -4.44 11.74
CA TYR A 127 20.99 -3.83 11.06
C TYR A 127 21.39 -4.66 9.85
N LEU A 128 21.51 -4.00 8.69
CA LEU A 128 21.97 -4.63 7.46
C LEU A 128 23.50 -4.67 7.35
N GLY A 129 24.17 -3.66 7.85
CA GLY A 129 25.60 -3.48 7.72
C GLY A 129 26.27 -2.84 8.92
N LEU A 130 27.46 -2.26 8.67
CA LEU A 130 28.24 -1.58 9.72
C LEU A 130 27.81 -0.12 9.90
N ASN A 131 27.10 0.46 8.92
CA ASN A 131 26.68 1.86 8.94
C ASN A 131 25.16 1.96 8.96
N ALA A 132 24.57 1.82 10.14
CA ALA A 132 23.14 1.94 10.33
C ALA A 132 22.56 3.32 9.94
N GLU A 133 23.37 4.40 9.96
CA GLU A 133 22.96 5.72 9.51
C GLU A 133 22.61 5.79 8.02
N SER A 134 23.17 4.89 7.21
CA SER A 134 22.86 4.79 5.78
C SER A 134 21.60 3.96 5.48
N GLU A 135 21.11 3.20 6.46
CA GLU A 135 20.00 2.29 6.26
C GLU A 135 18.66 3.02 6.11
N ARG A 136 17.87 2.58 5.16
CA ARG A 136 16.56 3.16 4.84
C ARG A 136 15.54 2.08 4.55
N ILE A 137 14.30 2.33 4.99
CA ILE A 137 13.14 1.57 4.56
C ILE A 137 12.29 2.49 3.68
N LEU A 138 12.05 2.05 2.45
CA LEU A 138 11.13 2.72 1.54
C LEU A 138 9.71 2.29 1.86
N LEU A 139 8.88 3.26 2.22
CA LEU A 139 7.46 3.09 2.44
C LEU A 139 6.69 4.06 1.52
N PRO A 140 6.06 3.59 0.45
CA PRO A 140 5.35 4.44 -0.50
C PRO A 140 3.96 4.85 0.02
N LYS A 141 3.93 5.41 1.23
CA LYS A 141 2.77 5.98 1.90
C LYS A 141 2.60 7.42 1.45
N MET A 142 1.40 7.79 0.98
CA MET A 142 1.15 9.13 0.43
C MET A 142 2.14 9.49 -0.69
N ASP A 143 2.97 10.50 -0.45
CA ASP A 143 3.99 10.99 -1.39
C ASP A 143 5.30 10.18 -1.37
N GLY A 144 5.35 9.15 -0.53
CA GLY A 144 6.53 8.32 -0.28
C GLY A 144 7.34 8.79 0.93
N ILE A 145 7.75 7.84 1.76
CA ILE A 145 8.52 8.07 2.98
C ILE A 145 9.77 7.19 2.95
N LEU A 146 10.89 7.76 3.37
CA LEU A 146 12.09 7.03 3.70
C LEU A 146 12.27 7.05 5.21
N LEU A 147 12.06 5.91 5.84
CA LEU A 147 12.31 5.71 7.25
C LEU A 147 13.79 5.40 7.46
N GLY A 148 14.42 6.05 8.42
CA GLY A 148 15.76 5.69 8.88
C GLY A 148 15.75 4.38 9.66
N ASN A 149 16.93 3.86 10.02
CA ASN A 149 17.04 2.72 10.91
C ASN A 149 16.33 3.03 12.24
N PRO A 150 15.37 2.21 12.70
CA PRO A 150 14.57 2.52 13.89
C PRO A 150 15.33 2.50 15.20
N GLU A 151 16.50 1.85 15.26
CA GLU A 151 17.38 1.86 16.43
C GLU A 151 18.06 3.23 16.62
N LEU A 152 18.30 3.96 15.53
CA LEU A 152 18.92 5.29 15.53
C LEU A 152 17.90 6.43 15.39
N HIS A 153 16.86 6.17 14.61
CA HIS A 153 15.84 7.15 14.25
C HIS A 153 14.45 6.59 14.56
N PRO A 154 14.01 6.72 15.82
CA PRO A 154 12.67 6.26 16.21
C PRO A 154 11.58 6.84 15.32
N TRP A 155 10.69 5.98 14.82
CA TRP A 155 9.63 6.39 13.89
C TRP A 155 8.48 7.13 14.56
N GLU A 156 8.25 6.86 15.85
CA GLU A 156 7.29 7.54 16.71
C GLU A 156 7.86 7.70 18.12
N ASP A 157 7.14 8.36 19.03
CA ASP A 157 7.56 8.56 20.41
C ASP A 157 7.68 7.21 21.16
N THR A 158 8.91 6.79 21.42
CA THR A 158 9.28 5.40 21.45
C THR A 158 9.69 4.88 22.79
N ASN A 159 8.77 4.89 23.72
CA ASN A 159 8.79 3.89 24.78
C ASN A 159 8.11 2.58 24.36
N ALA A 160 7.54 2.53 23.17
CA ALA A 160 6.88 1.35 22.67
C ALA A 160 7.89 0.27 22.28
N GLU A 161 7.63 -0.99 22.70
CA GLU A 161 8.43 -2.16 22.28
C GLU A 161 8.19 -2.55 20.82
N ILE A 162 7.06 -2.13 20.27
CA ILE A 162 6.61 -2.46 18.91
C ILE A 162 6.09 -1.18 18.25
N VAL A 163 6.64 -0.85 17.08
CA VAL A 163 6.16 0.27 16.24
C VAL A 163 5.78 -0.27 14.88
N ALA A 164 4.54 0.01 14.44
CA ALA A 164 4.00 -0.51 13.20
C ALA A 164 3.69 0.63 12.21
N GLU A 165 4.27 0.53 11.01
CA GLU A 165 4.03 1.38 9.85
C GLU A 165 3.47 0.55 8.68
N ARG A 166 2.49 -0.34 8.98
CA ARG A 166 1.77 -1.13 7.96
C ARG A 166 0.54 -0.39 7.47
N TYR A 167 0.41 -0.30 6.17
CA TYR A 167 -0.67 0.42 5.48
C TYR A 167 -1.35 -0.43 4.44
N TRP A 168 -2.62 -0.12 4.21
CA TRP A 168 -3.48 -0.80 3.26
C TRP A 168 -3.15 -0.46 1.81
N TYR A 169 -3.36 -1.44 0.93
CA TYR A 169 -3.42 -1.28 -0.52
C TYR A 169 -4.51 -2.17 -1.11
N PRO A 170 -5.35 -1.76 -2.05
CA PRO A 170 -5.73 -0.36 -2.25
C PRO A 170 -6.37 0.16 -0.98
N GLY A 171 -6.37 1.46 -0.78
CA GLY A 171 -6.90 2.00 0.45
C GLY A 171 -8.38 1.69 0.67
N GLU A 172 -8.75 1.36 1.90
CA GLU A 172 -10.16 1.42 2.29
C GLU A 172 -10.66 2.86 2.16
N GLY A 173 -11.58 3.07 1.20
CA GLY A 173 -12.06 4.38 0.75
C GLY A 173 -12.78 5.25 1.77
N LYS A 174 -12.75 4.96 3.07
CA LYS A 174 -13.59 5.67 4.03
C LYS A 174 -12.89 6.38 5.18
N GLN A 175 -11.67 6.09 5.57
CA GLN A 175 -11.21 6.64 6.85
C GLN A 175 -9.73 7.01 7.01
N LYS A 176 -8.84 6.67 6.10
CA LYS A 176 -7.42 7.00 6.33
C LYS A 176 -6.75 7.52 5.06
N PRO A 177 -6.29 8.78 5.05
CA PRO A 177 -5.50 9.35 3.94
C PRO A 177 -4.09 8.73 3.81
N ASN A 178 -3.84 7.63 4.51
CA ASN A 178 -2.53 7.05 4.73
C ASN A 178 -2.39 5.67 4.05
N ASN A 179 -2.83 5.56 2.80
CA ASN A 179 -2.70 4.32 2.05
C ASN A 179 -1.39 4.26 1.27
N LEU A 180 -0.95 3.06 0.93
CA LEU A 180 0.16 2.88 0.01
C LEU A 180 -0.23 3.33 -1.40
N ALA A 181 0.65 4.10 -2.03
CA ALA A 181 0.47 4.52 -3.42
C ALA A 181 0.80 3.41 -4.41
N VAL A 182 1.72 2.51 -4.04
CA VAL A 182 2.17 1.36 -4.83
C VAL A 182 2.43 0.15 -3.92
N GLN A 183 2.41 -1.05 -4.48
CA GLN A 183 2.43 -2.33 -3.77
C GLN A 183 3.86 -2.82 -3.51
N MET A 184 4.71 -2.00 -2.92
CA MET A 184 6.10 -2.37 -2.64
C MET A 184 6.61 -1.79 -1.32
N THR A 185 7.69 -2.37 -0.83
CA THR A 185 8.55 -1.82 0.24
C THR A 185 9.97 -2.28 -0.02
N ALA A 186 10.96 -1.56 0.48
CA ALA A 186 12.37 -1.96 0.34
C ALA A 186 13.14 -1.60 1.60
N TYR A 187 14.11 -2.44 1.95
CA TYR A 187 15.07 -2.19 3.03
C TYR A 187 16.49 -2.25 2.46
N TYR A 188 17.24 -1.18 2.59
CA TYR A 188 18.54 -1.03 1.94
C TYR A 188 19.50 -0.13 2.71
N ASP A 189 20.77 -0.27 2.41
CA ASP A 189 21.84 0.64 2.80
C ASP A 189 22.59 1.16 1.54
N GLU A 190 23.74 1.80 1.73
CA GLU A 190 24.56 2.33 0.63
C GLU A 190 25.13 1.29 -0.32
N LYS A 191 25.15 0.00 0.07
CA LYS A 191 25.74 -1.09 -0.73
C LYS A 191 24.70 -1.87 -1.49
N GLU A 192 23.65 -2.31 -0.80
CA GLU A 192 22.67 -3.23 -1.33
C GLU A 192 21.38 -3.18 -0.51
N GLY A 193 20.28 -3.54 -1.15
CA GLY A 193 18.99 -3.69 -0.50
C GLY A 193 18.19 -4.85 -1.02
N ILE A 194 17.05 -5.08 -0.37
CA ILE A 194 16.03 -6.01 -0.81
C ILE A 194 14.73 -5.25 -1.06
N LEU A 195 14.14 -5.48 -2.22
CA LEU A 195 12.82 -5.02 -2.62
C LEU A 195 11.83 -6.16 -2.41
N ILE A 196 10.66 -5.83 -1.87
CA ILE A 196 9.50 -6.73 -1.72
C ILE A 196 8.33 -6.06 -2.42
N TYR A 197 7.67 -6.75 -3.34
CA TYR A 197 6.49 -6.21 -3.99
C TYR A 197 5.45 -7.29 -4.31
N ALA A 198 4.21 -6.88 -4.44
CA ALA A 198 3.14 -7.73 -4.95
C ALA A 198 3.00 -7.52 -6.46
N ALA A 199 3.18 -8.59 -7.24
CA ALA A 199 2.92 -8.61 -8.67
C ALA A 199 1.41 -8.82 -8.92
N ASP A 200 0.59 -7.92 -8.38
CA ASP A 200 -0.86 -7.97 -8.38
C ASP A 200 -1.42 -6.93 -9.33
N THR A 201 -2.04 -7.38 -10.43
CA THR A 201 -2.64 -6.52 -11.45
C THR A 201 -4.10 -6.16 -11.17
N ASP A 202 -4.74 -6.83 -10.22
CA ASP A 202 -6.16 -6.67 -9.92
C ASP A 202 -6.43 -5.83 -8.67
N GLY A 203 -5.38 -5.57 -7.86
CA GLY A 203 -5.47 -4.71 -6.69
C GLY A 203 -6.15 -5.36 -5.50
N TYR A 204 -5.87 -6.64 -5.23
CA TYR A 204 -6.39 -7.33 -4.05
C TYR A 204 -5.98 -6.65 -2.73
N PRO A 205 -6.88 -6.63 -1.74
CA PRO A 205 -6.59 -6.01 -0.45
C PRO A 205 -5.42 -6.67 0.28
N LYS A 206 -4.46 -5.86 0.70
CA LYS A 206 -3.28 -6.27 1.46
C LYS A 206 -2.76 -5.15 2.34
N LYS A 207 -1.93 -5.49 3.31
CA LYS A 207 -1.14 -4.54 4.09
C LYS A 207 0.34 -4.77 3.82
N MET A 208 1.10 -3.70 3.68
CA MET A 208 2.56 -3.73 3.53
C MET A 208 3.18 -2.61 4.37
N GLY A 209 4.45 -2.75 4.66
CA GLY A 209 5.21 -1.82 5.45
C GLY A 209 5.84 -2.49 6.66
N PRO A 210 6.76 -1.80 7.36
CA PRO A 210 7.51 -2.38 8.46
C PRO A 210 6.73 -2.42 9.77
N ILE A 211 6.99 -3.48 10.55
CA ILE A 211 6.79 -3.46 11.99
C ILE A 211 8.17 -3.64 12.62
N TYR A 212 8.54 -2.70 13.47
CA TYR A 212 9.78 -2.78 14.22
C TYR A 212 9.52 -3.34 15.62
N TYR A 213 10.22 -4.43 15.94
CA TYR A 213 10.29 -5.01 17.26
C TYR A 213 11.64 -4.64 17.88
N LYS A 214 11.60 -3.78 18.88
CA LYS A 214 12.79 -3.15 19.47
C LYS A 214 13.90 -4.16 19.81
N ASN A 215 15.09 -3.92 19.31
CA ASN A 215 16.30 -4.76 19.49
C ASN A 215 16.15 -6.22 19.02
N LYS A 216 15.12 -6.55 18.23
CA LYS A 216 14.87 -7.90 17.77
C LYS A 216 14.94 -8.00 16.26
N PHE A 217 13.97 -7.41 15.56
CA PHE A 217 13.85 -7.49 14.11
C PHE A 217 12.94 -6.41 13.53
N ILE A 218 13.05 -6.25 12.21
CA ILE A 218 12.13 -5.50 11.39
C ILE A 218 11.33 -6.51 10.57
N ASP A 219 10.02 -6.56 10.76
CA ASP A 219 9.11 -7.41 10.01
C ASP A 219 8.59 -6.65 8.78
N LEU A 220 8.90 -7.14 7.60
CA LEU A 220 8.45 -6.60 6.31
C LEU A 220 7.49 -7.55 5.57
N SER A 221 6.89 -8.48 6.29
CA SER A 221 5.98 -9.47 5.72
C SER A 221 4.73 -8.81 5.11
N PRO A 222 4.37 -9.12 3.87
CA PRO A 222 3.07 -8.75 3.32
C PRO A 222 1.93 -9.48 4.05
N VAL A 223 0.82 -8.79 4.28
CA VAL A 223 -0.40 -9.37 4.86
C VAL A 223 -1.51 -9.35 3.82
N HIS A 224 -1.99 -10.53 3.44
CA HIS A 224 -3.10 -10.69 2.52
C HIS A 224 -4.40 -10.78 3.29
N LEU A 225 -5.39 -9.98 2.89
CA LEU A 225 -6.67 -9.90 3.56
C LEU A 225 -7.71 -10.72 2.82
N ARG A 226 -8.55 -11.40 3.58
CA ARG A 226 -9.55 -12.31 3.01
C ARG A 226 -10.95 -12.05 3.55
N PRO A 227 -11.98 -12.38 2.76
CA PRO A 227 -13.33 -12.45 3.29
C PRO A 227 -13.37 -13.46 4.44
N GLU A 228 -14.01 -13.09 5.54
CA GLU A 228 -14.18 -13.95 6.70
C GLU A 228 -15.25 -15.02 6.41
N ILE A 229 -14.92 -16.00 5.57
CA ILE A 229 -15.81 -17.11 5.14
C ILE A 229 -15.24 -18.43 5.68
N PRO A 230 -15.96 -19.13 6.57
CA PRO A 230 -15.56 -20.46 7.07
C PRO A 230 -15.45 -21.49 5.95
N LYS A 231 -14.55 -22.46 6.09
CA LYS A 231 -14.34 -23.55 5.13
C LYS A 231 -13.98 -23.10 3.72
N MET A 232 -13.50 -21.88 3.57
CA MET A 232 -13.04 -21.37 2.28
C MET A 232 -11.58 -21.68 2.11
N ASP A 233 -11.26 -22.37 1.03
CA ASP A 233 -9.89 -22.53 0.57
C ASP A 233 -9.37 -21.23 -0.02
N PHE A 234 -8.07 -21.04 0.01
CA PHE A 234 -7.43 -19.84 -0.46
C PHE A 234 -6.23 -20.18 -1.35
N SER A 235 -6.15 -19.52 -2.48
CA SER A 235 -4.95 -19.46 -3.31
C SER A 235 -4.59 -18.01 -3.52
N LEU A 236 -3.32 -17.66 -3.41
CA LEU A 236 -2.86 -16.31 -3.72
C LEU A 236 -2.97 -16.09 -5.24
N GLU A 237 -3.79 -15.15 -5.66
CA GLU A 237 -4.09 -14.86 -7.08
C GLU A 237 -2.97 -14.08 -7.77
N TYR A 238 -1.98 -13.64 -7.02
CA TYR A 238 -0.80 -12.91 -7.48
C TYR A 238 0.46 -13.44 -6.76
N THR A 239 1.61 -13.07 -7.24
CA THR A 239 2.88 -13.50 -6.67
C THR A 239 3.46 -12.38 -5.81
N ILE A 240 3.98 -12.71 -4.63
CA ILE A 240 4.91 -11.83 -3.92
C ILE A 240 6.29 -12.08 -4.50
N VAL A 241 6.99 -11.00 -4.79
CA VAL A 241 8.32 -11.02 -5.36
C VAL A 241 9.29 -10.35 -4.41
N THR A 242 10.44 -10.99 -4.18
CA THR A 242 11.59 -10.36 -3.53
C THR A 242 12.77 -10.34 -4.47
N ARG A 243 13.54 -9.25 -4.45
CA ARG A 243 14.71 -9.07 -5.31
C ARG A 243 15.77 -8.23 -4.62
N PHE A 244 17.02 -8.67 -4.69
CA PHE A 244 18.15 -7.84 -4.29
C PHE A 244 18.45 -6.78 -5.34
N PHE A 245 18.91 -5.61 -4.90
CA PHE A 245 19.27 -4.51 -5.79
C PHE A 245 20.42 -3.69 -5.20
N LYS A 246 21.17 -3.04 -6.08
CA LYS A 246 22.21 -2.06 -5.71
C LYS A 246 21.68 -0.66 -5.99
N GLY A 247 22.01 0.28 -5.10
CA GLY A 247 21.57 1.66 -5.21
C GLY A 247 20.53 2.05 -4.17
N ASP A 248 19.76 3.07 -4.48
CA ASP A 248 18.79 3.67 -3.57
C ASP A 248 17.32 3.32 -3.93
N TRP A 249 16.37 4.01 -3.30
CA TRP A 249 14.95 3.85 -3.56
C TRP A 249 14.54 4.03 -5.03
N LYS A 250 15.29 4.82 -5.81
CA LYS A 250 15.01 5.02 -7.25
C LYS A 250 15.23 3.73 -8.02
N GLN A 251 16.26 2.95 -7.65
CA GLN A 251 16.52 1.65 -8.26
C GLN A 251 15.42 0.64 -7.91
N ALA A 252 14.99 0.61 -6.64
CA ALA A 252 13.83 -0.19 -6.22
C ALA A 252 12.57 0.18 -7.02
N ALA A 253 12.29 1.48 -7.17
CA ALA A 253 11.17 1.98 -7.96
C ALA A 253 11.28 1.60 -9.46
N GLN A 254 12.48 1.63 -10.06
CA GLN A 254 12.69 1.22 -11.45
C GLN A 254 12.44 -0.29 -11.66
N ILE A 255 12.77 -1.12 -10.68
CA ILE A 255 12.46 -2.55 -10.73
C ILE A 255 10.95 -2.76 -10.69
N TYR A 256 10.26 -2.16 -9.71
CA TYR A 256 8.81 -2.23 -9.59
C TYR A 256 8.08 -1.67 -10.82
N LYS A 257 8.61 -0.59 -11.42
CA LYS A 257 8.06 0.02 -12.64
C LYS A 257 7.93 -0.97 -13.78
N LYS A 258 8.90 -1.88 -13.95
CA LYS A 258 8.84 -2.91 -15.01
C LYS A 258 7.61 -3.79 -14.88
N PHE A 259 7.27 -4.19 -13.64
CA PHE A 259 6.02 -4.89 -13.37
C PHE A 259 4.81 -3.98 -13.62
N ALA A 260 4.81 -2.76 -13.07
CA ALA A 260 3.67 -1.84 -13.18
C ALA A 260 3.31 -1.51 -14.64
N GLU A 261 4.31 -1.43 -15.53
CA GLU A 261 4.11 -1.20 -16.97
C GLU A 261 3.43 -2.38 -17.69
N THR A 262 3.43 -3.57 -17.11
CA THR A 262 2.67 -4.73 -17.65
C THR A 262 1.22 -4.77 -17.18
N ALA A 263 0.87 -3.98 -16.18
CA ALA A 263 -0.43 -4.00 -15.56
C ALA A 263 -1.49 -3.21 -16.37
N PRO A 264 -2.78 -3.61 -16.32
CA PRO A 264 -3.85 -2.97 -17.09
C PRO A 264 -4.00 -1.46 -16.88
N TRP A 265 -3.65 -0.95 -15.69
CA TRP A 265 -3.72 0.49 -15.39
C TRP A 265 -2.62 1.32 -16.08
N CYS A 266 -1.57 0.68 -16.60
CA CYS A 266 -0.48 1.32 -17.35
C CYS A 266 -0.52 1.04 -18.86
N ASN A 267 -1.54 0.34 -19.37
CA ASN A 267 -1.64 -0.04 -20.77
C ASN A 267 -1.84 1.14 -21.74
N LYS A 268 -2.22 2.30 -21.21
CA LYS A 268 -2.36 3.57 -21.96
C LYS A 268 -1.69 4.70 -21.20
N THR A 269 -0.93 5.50 -21.91
CA THR A 269 -0.42 6.77 -21.37
C THR A 269 -1.57 7.76 -21.16
N ILE A 270 -1.36 8.78 -20.33
CA ILE A 270 -2.36 9.85 -20.11
C ILE A 270 -2.77 10.50 -21.45
N SER A 271 -1.83 10.64 -22.39
CA SER A 271 -2.10 11.24 -23.71
C SER A 271 -3.00 10.37 -24.58
N GLU A 272 -2.96 9.05 -24.44
CA GLU A 272 -3.77 8.10 -25.21
C GLU A 272 -5.16 7.85 -24.61
N ARG A 273 -5.42 8.28 -23.39
CA ARG A 273 -6.70 8.06 -22.72
C ARG A 273 -7.76 9.02 -23.21
N GLU A 274 -8.89 8.50 -23.69
CA GLU A 274 -10.03 9.29 -24.17
C GLU A 274 -10.93 9.80 -23.04
N ASP A 275 -10.91 9.13 -21.89
CA ASP A 275 -11.66 9.51 -20.69
C ASP A 275 -11.04 10.69 -19.92
N ILE A 276 -9.81 11.10 -20.26
CA ILE A 276 -9.13 12.25 -19.67
C ILE A 276 -9.31 13.46 -20.57
N PRO A 277 -9.82 14.59 -20.02
CA PRO A 277 -9.96 15.84 -20.77
C PRO A 277 -8.62 16.37 -21.30
N ASP A 278 -8.62 16.95 -22.51
CA ASP A 278 -7.40 17.45 -23.17
C ASP A 278 -6.64 18.49 -22.36
N TRP A 279 -7.35 19.31 -21.58
CA TRP A 279 -6.70 20.31 -20.72
C TRP A 279 -5.89 19.68 -19.56
N ILE A 280 -6.26 18.46 -19.09
CA ILE A 280 -5.45 17.69 -18.14
C ILE A 280 -4.24 17.07 -18.86
N LYS A 281 -4.44 16.53 -20.06
CA LYS A 281 -3.36 15.94 -20.87
C LYS A 281 -2.26 16.94 -21.18
N LYS A 282 -2.59 18.20 -21.38
CA LYS A 282 -1.65 19.30 -21.63
C LYS A 282 -0.90 19.76 -20.38
N GLY A 283 -1.23 19.22 -19.23
CA GLY A 283 -0.70 19.59 -17.93
C GLY A 283 -1.67 20.45 -17.13
N ALA A 284 -1.91 20.05 -15.89
CA ALA A 284 -2.73 20.80 -14.95
C ALA A 284 -2.05 20.78 -13.57
N PHE A 285 -2.18 21.90 -12.84
CA PHE A 285 -1.68 22.01 -11.48
C PHE A 285 -2.81 21.80 -10.49
N PHE A 286 -2.63 20.85 -9.55
CA PHE A 286 -3.64 20.51 -8.55
C PHE A 286 -3.32 21.20 -7.24
N LEU A 287 -4.27 22.01 -6.74
CA LEU A 287 -4.18 22.69 -5.45
C LEU A 287 -5.26 22.15 -4.51
N SER A 288 -4.89 21.84 -3.27
CA SER A 288 -5.83 21.45 -2.21
C SER A 288 -5.95 22.60 -1.20
N PHE A 289 -7.18 23.04 -0.93
CA PHE A 289 -7.50 24.05 0.06
C PHE A 289 -8.29 23.42 1.21
N ARG A 290 -7.73 23.43 2.41
CA ARG A 290 -8.44 23.03 3.64
C ARG A 290 -9.12 24.26 4.24
N LEU A 291 -10.37 24.49 3.88
CA LEU A 291 -11.07 25.75 4.15
C LEU A 291 -11.26 26.04 5.63
N ARG A 292 -11.50 25.02 6.46
CA ARG A 292 -11.79 25.17 7.89
C ARG A 292 -10.58 25.38 8.79
N TYR A 293 -9.42 24.86 8.36
CA TYR A 293 -8.24 24.79 9.22
C TYR A 293 -7.28 25.97 9.08
N GLN A 294 -7.77 27.07 8.50
CA GLN A 294 -6.98 28.29 8.34
C GLN A 294 -7.22 29.27 9.47
N ASN A 295 -6.19 29.96 9.91
CA ASN A 295 -6.25 30.94 11.00
C ASN A 295 -7.24 32.10 10.75
N LYS A 296 -7.66 32.30 9.50
CA LYS A 296 -8.62 33.33 9.09
C LYS A 296 -10.08 32.87 9.18
N GLY A 297 -10.34 31.62 9.55
CA GLY A 297 -11.67 31.05 9.62
C GLY A 297 -12.44 31.24 8.31
N GLU A 298 -13.72 31.59 8.36
CA GLU A 298 -14.58 31.77 7.19
C GLU A 298 -14.09 32.84 6.21
N ALA A 299 -13.34 33.84 6.69
CA ALA A 299 -12.75 34.88 5.84
C ALA A 299 -11.73 34.34 4.85
N TYR A 300 -11.22 33.12 5.08
CA TYR A 300 -10.28 32.48 4.16
C TYR A 300 -10.89 32.27 2.77
N LEU A 301 -12.20 32.05 2.67
CA LEU A 301 -12.90 31.91 1.41
C LEU A 301 -12.74 33.14 0.47
N ASP A 302 -12.54 34.30 1.03
CA ASP A 302 -12.36 35.54 0.25
C ASP A 302 -10.98 35.60 -0.41
N TYR A 303 -9.97 34.89 0.14
CA TYR A 303 -8.60 34.87 -0.35
C TYR A 303 -8.31 33.74 -1.35
N VAL A 304 -9.08 32.65 -1.33
CA VAL A 304 -8.85 31.50 -2.21
C VAL A 304 -8.78 31.90 -3.69
N PRO A 305 -9.68 32.73 -4.24
CA PRO A 305 -9.57 33.17 -5.63
C PRO A 305 -8.27 33.92 -5.94
N ASP A 306 -7.80 34.76 -5.02
CA ASP A 306 -6.56 35.55 -5.22
C ASP A 306 -5.32 34.64 -5.26
N TYR A 307 -5.28 33.58 -4.42
CA TYR A 307 -4.23 32.58 -4.46
C TYR A 307 -4.20 31.85 -5.79
N ILE A 308 -5.36 31.43 -6.29
CA ILE A 308 -5.47 30.69 -7.54
C ILE A 308 -5.08 31.57 -8.73
N GLU A 309 -5.54 32.84 -8.76
CA GLU A 309 -5.14 33.78 -9.78
C GLU A 309 -3.63 34.03 -9.82
N LYS A 310 -3.01 34.16 -8.66
CA LYS A 310 -1.56 34.31 -8.54
C LYS A 310 -0.81 33.13 -9.15
N TRP A 311 -1.20 31.91 -8.80
CA TRP A 311 -0.59 30.70 -9.35
C TRP A 311 -0.83 30.57 -10.85
N LYS A 312 -2.05 30.87 -11.31
CA LYS A 312 -2.37 30.86 -12.76
C LYS A 312 -1.47 31.80 -13.55
N LYS A 313 -1.20 33.01 -13.05
CA LYS A 313 -0.28 33.96 -13.69
C LYS A 313 1.17 33.48 -13.73
N ILE A 314 1.60 32.74 -12.70
CA ILE A 314 2.98 32.21 -12.63
C ILE A 314 3.17 30.99 -13.54
N LEU A 315 2.21 30.06 -13.54
CA LEU A 315 2.36 28.76 -14.19
C LEU A 315 1.84 28.75 -15.63
N ASP A 316 0.89 29.64 -15.97
CA ASP A 316 0.20 29.71 -17.27
C ASP A 316 -0.37 28.37 -17.76
N ILE A 317 -0.81 27.53 -16.81
CA ILE A 317 -1.45 26.24 -17.07
C ILE A 317 -2.80 26.15 -16.33
N PRO A 318 -3.69 25.21 -16.71
CA PRO A 318 -4.92 24.96 -15.98
C PRO A 318 -4.66 24.60 -14.51
N ILE A 319 -5.47 25.14 -13.61
CA ILE A 319 -5.41 24.83 -12.19
C ILE A 319 -6.68 24.09 -11.78
N VAL A 320 -6.55 22.97 -11.11
CA VAL A 320 -7.65 22.24 -10.48
C VAL A 320 -7.59 22.50 -8.99
N ALA A 321 -8.60 23.14 -8.45
CA ALA A 321 -8.68 23.41 -7.02
C ALA A 321 -9.63 22.44 -6.32
N MET A 322 -9.12 21.69 -5.37
CA MET A 322 -9.91 20.81 -4.49
C MET A 322 -10.23 21.56 -3.20
N MET A 323 -11.52 21.78 -2.94
CA MET A 323 -12.01 22.49 -1.74
C MET A 323 -12.40 21.47 -0.67
N CYS A 324 -11.54 21.25 0.32
CA CYS A 324 -11.81 20.38 1.45
C CYS A 324 -12.41 21.17 2.62
N GLY A 325 -13.37 20.59 3.33
CA GLY A 325 -14.01 21.22 4.49
C GLY A 325 -15.01 22.33 4.14
N TRP A 326 -15.59 22.26 2.95
CA TRP A 326 -16.64 23.16 2.50
C TRP A 326 -18.02 22.83 3.09
N GLU A 327 -18.19 21.62 3.59
CA GLU A 327 -19.45 21.11 4.14
C GLU A 327 -19.84 21.84 5.42
N LYS A 328 -21.13 21.85 5.77
CA LYS A 328 -21.68 22.55 6.94
C LYS A 328 -20.99 22.14 8.25
N ILE A 329 -20.84 20.87 8.51
CA ILE A 329 -20.38 20.35 9.80
C ILE A 329 -18.94 19.87 9.83
N GLY A 330 -18.24 19.83 8.70
CA GLY A 330 -16.81 19.47 8.65
C GLY A 330 -16.44 18.64 7.44
N GLU A 331 -15.14 18.37 7.32
CA GLU A 331 -14.62 17.53 6.23
C GLU A 331 -15.24 16.14 6.31
N TRP A 332 -15.86 15.74 5.19
CA TRP A 332 -16.42 14.40 4.98
C TRP A 332 -17.53 13.99 5.95
N ALA A 333 -18.13 14.96 6.61
CA ALA A 333 -19.25 14.73 7.49
C ALA A 333 -20.57 14.89 6.72
N GLY A 334 -21.14 13.79 6.29
CA GLY A 334 -22.47 13.74 5.68
C GLY A 334 -23.55 13.32 6.67
N PRO A 335 -24.82 13.46 6.29
CA PRO A 335 -25.35 13.97 5.03
C PRO A 335 -25.62 15.49 5.00
N ASP A 336 -25.34 16.22 6.08
CA ASP A 336 -25.68 17.65 6.21
C ASP A 336 -24.59 18.55 5.62
N TYR A 337 -24.67 18.81 4.32
CA TYR A 337 -23.68 19.57 3.59
C TYR A 337 -23.96 21.08 3.54
N PHE A 338 -25.23 21.47 3.66
CA PHE A 338 -25.67 22.86 3.50
C PHE A 338 -26.28 23.47 4.76
N PRO A 339 -26.14 24.81 4.98
CA PRO A 339 -25.36 25.74 4.17
C PRO A 339 -23.85 25.44 4.21
N PRO A 340 -23.09 25.74 3.14
CA PRO A 340 -21.65 25.49 3.11
C PRO A 340 -20.90 26.32 4.15
N PHE A 341 -19.69 25.94 4.48
CA PHE A 341 -18.80 26.70 5.35
C PHE A 341 -18.70 28.16 4.89
N GLY A 342 -18.84 29.10 5.83
CA GLY A 342 -18.88 30.54 5.58
C GLY A 342 -20.22 31.07 5.02
N GLY A 343 -21.24 30.21 4.90
CA GLY A 343 -22.57 30.53 4.42
C GLY A 343 -22.67 30.68 2.89
N GLU A 344 -23.87 30.49 2.36
CA GLU A 344 -24.12 30.46 0.91
C GLU A 344 -23.60 31.69 0.17
N ARG A 345 -23.80 32.90 0.69
CA ARG A 345 -23.40 34.12 0.00
C ARG A 345 -21.90 34.20 -0.23
N ARG A 346 -21.11 33.95 0.81
CA ARG A 346 -19.63 33.98 0.72
C ARG A 346 -19.10 32.88 -0.17
N PHE A 347 -19.63 31.67 -0.02
CA PHE A 347 -19.26 30.54 -0.83
C PHE A 347 -19.61 30.74 -2.31
N ARG A 348 -20.82 31.23 -2.64
CA ARG A 348 -21.21 31.60 -4.01
C ARG A 348 -20.32 32.70 -4.61
N ASN A 349 -19.91 33.69 -3.82
CA ASN A 349 -18.99 34.73 -4.27
C ASN A 349 -17.62 34.15 -4.62
N MET A 350 -17.06 33.28 -3.78
CA MET A 350 -15.81 32.55 -4.05
C MET A 350 -15.91 31.76 -5.36
N CYS A 351 -16.92 30.90 -5.49
CA CYS A 351 -17.16 30.14 -6.71
C CYS A 351 -17.35 31.03 -7.94
N GLY A 352 -18.13 32.11 -7.82
CA GLY A 352 -18.38 33.06 -8.91
C GLY A 352 -17.12 33.80 -9.37
N ARG A 353 -16.20 34.12 -8.45
CA ARG A 353 -14.90 34.70 -8.80
C ARG A 353 -14.02 33.69 -9.56
N LEU A 354 -13.97 32.45 -9.11
CA LEU A 354 -13.21 31.37 -9.75
C LEU A 354 -13.73 31.07 -11.16
N MET A 355 -15.06 31.09 -11.37
CA MET A 355 -15.67 30.85 -12.68
C MET A 355 -15.49 32.02 -13.67
N ARG A 356 -15.46 33.29 -13.21
CA ARG A 356 -15.30 34.46 -14.08
C ARG A 356 -13.93 34.51 -14.75
N ASN A 357 -12.93 34.01 -14.09
CA ASN A 357 -11.57 33.97 -14.62
C ASN A 357 -11.34 32.83 -15.66
N GLY A 358 -12.43 32.23 -16.08
CA GLY A 358 -12.63 31.61 -17.40
C GLY A 358 -11.86 30.32 -17.66
N GLU A 359 -11.57 29.47 -16.70
CA GLU A 359 -11.05 28.11 -16.96
C GLU A 359 -10.45 27.42 -15.72
N ILE A 360 -11.00 27.69 -14.55
CA ILE A 360 -10.57 26.97 -13.35
C ILE A 360 -11.61 25.90 -13.06
N PRO A 361 -11.40 24.64 -13.46
CA PRO A 361 -12.22 23.56 -12.94
C PRO A 361 -11.91 23.41 -11.46
N PHE A 362 -12.93 23.42 -10.63
CA PHE A 362 -12.77 23.09 -9.22
C PHE A 362 -13.61 21.87 -8.87
N THR A 363 -13.12 21.11 -7.94
CA THR A 363 -13.80 19.91 -7.44
C THR A 363 -14.11 20.09 -5.97
N PHE A 364 -15.30 19.66 -5.56
CA PHE A 364 -15.62 19.48 -4.16
C PHE A 364 -15.29 18.02 -3.80
N GLY A 365 -14.38 17.84 -2.83
CA GLY A 365 -14.09 16.51 -2.33
C GLY A 365 -15.24 16.04 -1.43
N LEU A 366 -16.09 15.19 -1.95
CA LEU A 366 -16.88 14.29 -1.13
C LEU A 366 -16.14 12.96 -1.07
N SER A 367 -16.18 12.26 0.05
CA SER A 367 -15.61 10.92 0.17
C SER A 367 -16.21 10.02 -0.93
N GLY A 368 -15.45 9.75 -1.96
CA GLY A 368 -15.83 8.89 -3.08
C GLY A 368 -16.59 9.53 -4.25
N LEU A 369 -16.98 10.80 -4.20
CA LEU A 369 -17.64 11.48 -5.32
C LEU A 369 -16.86 12.74 -5.74
N LYS A 370 -16.29 12.71 -6.92
CA LYS A 370 -15.66 13.88 -7.55
C LYS A 370 -16.69 14.56 -8.45
N ILE A 371 -17.22 15.72 -8.02
CA ILE A 371 -18.09 16.54 -8.89
C ILE A 371 -17.19 17.53 -9.62
N ILE A 372 -17.02 17.34 -10.92
CA ILE A 372 -16.34 18.29 -11.80
C ILE A 372 -17.41 19.18 -12.42
N ILE A 373 -17.49 20.45 -11.99
CA ILE A 373 -18.41 21.42 -12.58
C ILE A 373 -17.73 22.05 -13.80
N ARG A 374 -18.16 21.67 -14.99
CA ARG A 374 -17.77 22.29 -16.26
C ARG A 374 -18.84 23.27 -16.71
N ARG A 375 -18.45 24.48 -17.09
CA ARG A 375 -19.27 25.30 -18.01
C ARG A 375 -18.87 24.89 -19.44
N HIS A 376 -19.65 24.02 -20.06
CA HIS A 376 -19.64 23.94 -21.53
C HIS A 376 -20.26 25.23 -22.09
N ARG A 377 -19.48 26.04 -22.79
CA ARG A 377 -20.03 26.98 -23.75
C ARG A 377 -20.53 26.18 -24.96
N THR A 378 -21.71 25.62 -24.86
CA THR A 378 -22.48 25.30 -26.04
C THR A 378 -23.15 26.61 -26.50
N LYS A 379 -22.67 27.12 -27.61
CA LYS A 379 -23.53 27.94 -28.45
C LYS A 379 -24.58 26.98 -29.03
N THR A 380 -25.67 26.83 -28.32
CA THR A 380 -26.93 26.36 -28.90
C THR A 380 -28.01 27.22 -28.24
N LYS A 381 -28.63 28.01 -29.10
CA LYS A 381 -29.94 28.56 -28.86
C LYS A 381 -30.89 27.38 -28.60
N ASP A 382 -31.82 27.66 -27.70
CA ASP A 382 -33.07 26.95 -27.45
C ASP A 382 -33.09 25.90 -26.33
N GLN A 383 -33.75 26.36 -25.25
CA GLN A 383 -34.71 25.67 -24.35
C GLN A 383 -34.24 24.93 -23.14
N PRO A 384 -35.17 24.62 -22.17
CA PRO A 384 -35.70 25.56 -21.17
C PRO A 384 -35.33 25.15 -19.72
N GLN A 385 -35.73 26.00 -18.82
CA GLN A 385 -35.76 25.89 -17.37
C GLN A 385 -36.26 24.52 -16.84
N LEU A 386 -35.51 23.97 -15.90
CA LEU A 386 -36.02 23.37 -14.66
C LEU A 386 -35.00 23.63 -13.57
#